data_d11cd9a0cf199dd5c579e128f13e9fc7
#
_entry.id   d11cd9a0cf199dd5c579e128f13e9fc7
#
_cell.length_a   1.000
_cell.length_b   1.000
_cell.length_c   1.000
_cell.angle_alpha   90.00
_cell.angle_beta   90.00
_cell.angle_gamma   90.00
#
_symmetry.space_group_name_H-M   'P 1'
#
loop_
_entity.id
_entity.type
_entity.pdbx_description
1 polymer ?
#
loop_
_entity_poly.entity_id
_entity_poly.type
_entity_poly.pdbx_seq_one_letter_code
_entity_poly.pdbx_strand_id
1 'polypeptide(L)'
;MSAGLDQETGVRITARQLGASRQAPAVARQFTRGFLADMGASTWCQQAGELMASELVTNALVHAESAARLWISVADGIARIEVTDDGPGDPVLRDPGPAGGYGLWLTDMLAQSWGVIPAAGDRGKTVWFTISLSGSRQFTSRLVS
;
A
#
# COMPACT_ATOMS: atom_id res chain seq x y z
N MET A 1 -6.30 -15.47 7.18
CA MET A 1 -6.11 -14.80 5.88
C MET A 1 -7.05 -15.40 4.85
N SER A 2 -7.77 -14.61 4.17
CA SER A 2 -8.67 -15.09 3.14
C SER A 2 -8.52 -14.28 1.88
N ALA A 3 -8.62 -14.95 0.74
CA ALA A 3 -8.71 -14.32 -0.57
C ALA A 3 -9.98 -14.83 -1.22
N GLY A 4 -10.76 -13.92 -1.76
CA GLY A 4 -12.02 -14.26 -2.35
C GLY A 4 -12.17 -13.68 -3.73
N LEU A 5 -13.03 -14.29 -4.52
CA LEU A 5 -13.41 -13.79 -5.83
C LEU A 5 -14.89 -13.41 -5.79
N ASP A 6 -15.15 -12.14 -6.07
CA ASP A 6 -16.50 -11.70 -6.33
C ASP A 6 -16.80 -11.95 -7.79
N GLN A 7 -17.54 -13.02 -8.07
CA GLN A 7 -17.82 -13.44 -9.43
C GLN A 7 -18.73 -12.49 -10.19
N GLU A 8 -19.54 -11.72 -9.47
CA GLU A 8 -20.42 -10.75 -10.11
C GLU A 8 -19.67 -9.53 -10.62
N THR A 9 -18.67 -9.07 -9.87
CA THR A 9 -17.92 -7.86 -10.22
C THR A 9 -16.56 -8.15 -10.84
N GLY A 10 -16.07 -9.41 -10.75
CA GLY A 10 -14.73 -9.75 -11.19
C GLY A 10 -13.62 -9.22 -10.30
N VAL A 11 -13.95 -8.78 -9.10
CA VAL A 11 -12.99 -8.24 -8.14
C VAL A 11 -12.46 -9.35 -7.25
N ARG A 12 -11.16 -9.40 -7.07
CA ARG A 12 -10.52 -10.31 -6.10
C ARG A 12 -9.96 -9.47 -4.96
N ILE A 13 -10.29 -9.87 -3.73
CA ILE A 13 -9.96 -9.11 -2.54
C ILE A 13 -9.29 -10.01 -1.52
N THR A 14 -8.28 -9.49 -0.85
CA THR A 14 -7.68 -10.12 0.33
C THR A 14 -7.39 -9.07 1.37
N ALA A 15 -7.29 -9.50 2.63
CA ALA A 15 -7.00 -8.59 3.73
C ALA A 15 -6.15 -9.27 4.77
N ARG A 16 -5.36 -8.47 5.50
CA ARG A 16 -4.54 -8.95 6.58
C ARG A 16 -4.48 -7.93 7.70
N GLN A 17 -4.78 -8.39 8.91
CA GLN A 17 -4.55 -7.63 10.13
C GLN A 17 -3.07 -7.73 10.49
N LEU A 18 -2.42 -6.60 10.72
CA LEU A 18 -1.03 -6.54 11.11
C LEU A 18 -0.94 -6.05 12.54
N GLY A 19 -0.18 -6.75 13.38
CA GLY A 19 0.08 -6.30 14.73
C GLY A 19 1.00 -5.09 14.73
N ALA A 20 1.01 -4.35 15.84
CA ALA A 20 1.92 -3.21 16.01
C ALA A 20 3.30 -3.71 16.44
N SER A 21 3.96 -4.45 15.59
CA SER A 21 5.26 -5.03 15.86
C SER A 21 6.26 -4.68 14.77
N ARG A 22 7.54 -4.85 15.10
CA ARG A 22 8.63 -4.53 14.17
C ARG A 22 8.61 -5.43 12.93
N GLN A 23 7.96 -6.58 13.01
CA GLN A 23 7.83 -7.49 11.89
C GLN A 23 6.71 -7.12 10.91
N ALA A 24 5.82 -6.20 11.28
CA ALA A 24 4.69 -5.86 10.45
C ALA A 24 5.07 -5.41 9.02
N PRO A 25 6.08 -4.57 8.81
CA PRO A 25 6.48 -4.21 7.44
C PRO A 25 6.92 -5.41 6.61
N ALA A 26 7.68 -6.35 7.20
CA ALA A 26 8.10 -7.55 6.49
C ALA A 26 6.92 -8.45 6.14
N VAL A 27 5.96 -8.59 7.05
CA VAL A 27 4.74 -9.35 6.79
C VAL A 27 3.95 -8.68 5.66
N ALA A 28 3.86 -7.36 5.67
CA ALA A 28 3.17 -6.62 4.61
C ALA A 28 3.82 -6.88 3.25
N ARG A 29 5.15 -6.87 3.17
CA ARG A 29 5.86 -7.16 1.92
C ARG A 29 5.53 -8.54 1.39
N GLN A 30 5.65 -9.57 2.25
CA GLN A 30 5.40 -10.95 1.84
C GLN A 30 3.95 -11.15 1.40
N PHE A 31 3.02 -10.61 2.15
CA PHE A 31 1.60 -10.71 1.85
C PHE A 31 1.27 -10.05 0.52
N THR A 32 1.75 -8.84 0.31
CA THR A 32 1.49 -8.07 -0.90
C THR A 32 2.09 -8.75 -2.12
N ARG A 33 3.38 -9.14 -2.03
CA ARG A 33 4.04 -9.81 -3.16
C ARG A 33 3.33 -11.10 -3.53
N GLY A 34 3.00 -11.91 -2.53
CA GLY A 34 2.34 -13.20 -2.78
C GLY A 34 1.01 -13.04 -3.49
N PHE A 35 0.19 -12.11 -3.02
CA PHE A 35 -1.12 -11.88 -3.65
C PHE A 35 -0.97 -11.34 -5.07
N LEU A 36 -0.10 -10.36 -5.26
CA LEU A 36 0.13 -9.79 -6.59
C LEU A 36 0.68 -10.83 -7.57
N ALA A 37 1.59 -11.68 -7.11
CA ALA A 37 2.12 -12.77 -7.93
C ALA A 37 1.00 -13.73 -8.35
N ASP A 38 0.11 -14.08 -7.42
CA ASP A 38 -1.03 -14.95 -7.70
C ASP A 38 -1.99 -14.31 -8.71
N MET A 39 -2.04 -12.99 -8.75
CA MET A 39 -2.87 -12.25 -9.71
C MET A 39 -2.18 -12.02 -11.05
N GLY A 40 -1.00 -12.55 -11.25
CA GLY A 40 -0.28 -12.40 -12.51
C GLY A 40 0.46 -11.09 -12.67
N ALA A 41 0.77 -10.41 -11.57
CA ALA A 41 1.46 -9.13 -11.63
C ALA A 41 2.87 -9.28 -12.21
N SER A 42 3.32 -8.26 -12.93
CA SER A 42 4.70 -8.18 -13.40
C SER A 42 5.66 -8.11 -12.22
N THR A 43 6.92 -8.44 -12.47
CA THR A 43 7.95 -8.34 -11.43
C THR A 43 8.04 -6.91 -10.89
N TRP A 44 7.97 -5.91 -11.78
CA TRP A 44 8.00 -4.52 -11.35
C TRP A 44 6.81 -4.19 -10.44
N CYS A 45 5.61 -4.63 -10.81
CA CYS A 45 4.42 -4.39 -9.99
C CYS A 45 4.56 -5.03 -8.61
N GLN A 46 5.05 -6.27 -8.54
CA GLN A 46 5.28 -6.95 -7.27
C GLN A 46 6.25 -6.17 -6.40
N GLN A 47 7.37 -5.74 -6.96
CA GLN A 47 8.41 -5.01 -6.22
C GLN A 47 7.93 -3.64 -5.78
N ALA A 48 7.30 -2.89 -6.66
CA ALA A 48 6.78 -1.57 -6.33
C ALA A 48 5.68 -1.67 -5.28
N GLY A 49 4.77 -2.64 -5.46
CA GLY A 49 3.68 -2.85 -4.51
C GLY A 49 4.16 -3.21 -3.12
N GLU A 50 5.10 -4.16 -3.02
CA GLU A 50 5.62 -4.55 -1.71
C GLU A 50 6.38 -3.42 -1.02
N LEU A 51 7.12 -2.62 -1.78
CA LEU A 51 7.84 -1.49 -1.22
C LEU A 51 6.88 -0.44 -0.67
N MET A 52 5.90 -0.05 -1.46
CA MET A 52 4.92 0.95 -1.02
C MET A 52 4.12 0.46 0.18
N ALA A 53 3.66 -0.80 0.16
CA ALA A 53 2.89 -1.34 1.27
C ALA A 53 3.69 -1.34 2.56
N SER A 54 4.96 -1.77 2.51
CA SER A 54 5.80 -1.83 3.71
C SER A 54 6.11 -0.44 4.25
N GLU A 55 6.30 0.55 3.38
CA GLU A 55 6.55 1.91 3.82
C GLU A 55 5.33 2.53 4.49
N LEU A 56 4.13 2.27 3.95
CA LEU A 56 2.90 2.76 4.57
C LEU A 56 2.63 2.09 5.92
N VAL A 57 2.95 0.81 6.05
CA VAL A 57 2.83 0.11 7.33
C VAL A 57 3.85 0.66 8.32
N THR A 58 5.07 0.93 7.88
CA THR A 58 6.09 1.57 8.73
C THR A 58 5.61 2.93 9.24
N ASN A 59 4.97 3.72 8.36
CA ASN A 59 4.41 5.00 8.77
C ASN A 59 3.34 4.84 9.86
N ALA A 60 2.49 3.82 9.74
CA ALA A 60 1.50 3.56 10.78
C ALA A 60 2.15 3.23 12.12
N LEU A 61 3.20 2.41 12.11
CA LEU A 61 3.91 2.04 13.33
C LEU A 61 4.64 3.22 13.97
N VAL A 62 5.36 3.99 13.16
CA VAL A 62 6.27 5.02 13.66
C VAL A 62 5.53 6.32 13.97
N HIS A 63 4.64 6.74 13.08
CA HIS A 63 4.02 8.06 13.16
C HIS A 63 2.62 8.03 13.77
N ALA A 64 1.87 6.98 13.54
CA ALA A 64 0.53 6.82 14.12
C ALA A 64 0.54 5.97 15.38
N GLU A 65 1.64 5.27 15.67
CA GLU A 65 1.78 4.37 16.82
C GLU A 65 0.62 3.37 16.89
N SER A 66 0.27 2.80 15.76
CA SER A 66 -0.94 2.01 15.62
C SER A 66 -0.65 0.72 14.87
N ALA A 67 -1.44 -0.31 15.17
CA ALA A 67 -1.54 -1.47 14.31
C ALA A 67 -2.18 -1.06 12.98
N ALA A 68 -1.91 -1.82 11.93
CA ALA A 68 -2.41 -1.53 10.60
C ALA A 68 -3.22 -2.69 10.05
N ARG A 69 -4.14 -2.36 9.15
CA ARG A 69 -4.87 -3.35 8.35
C ARG A 69 -4.53 -3.11 6.89
N LEU A 70 -4.23 -4.19 6.20
CA LEU A 70 -3.82 -4.16 4.81
C LEU A 70 -4.92 -4.82 3.97
N TRP A 71 -5.40 -4.11 2.96
CA TRP A 71 -6.39 -4.60 2.01
C TRP A 71 -5.82 -4.51 0.62
N ILE A 72 -6.01 -5.54 -0.17
CA ILE A 72 -5.62 -5.53 -1.57
C ILE A 72 -6.80 -6.01 -2.39
N SER A 73 -7.16 -5.23 -3.41
CA SER A 73 -8.18 -5.63 -4.37
C SER A 73 -7.62 -5.52 -5.78
N VAL A 74 -8.02 -6.44 -6.64
CA VAL A 74 -7.59 -6.46 -8.05
C VAL A 74 -8.83 -6.56 -8.92
N ALA A 75 -8.96 -5.64 -9.86
CA ALA A 75 -10.01 -5.62 -10.85
C ALA A 75 -9.49 -4.93 -12.11
N ASP A 76 -9.84 -5.47 -13.27
CA ASP A 76 -9.51 -4.86 -14.57
C ASP A 76 -8.03 -4.57 -14.74
N GLY A 77 -7.17 -5.45 -14.25
CA GLY A 77 -5.73 -5.31 -14.39
C GLY A 77 -5.11 -4.26 -13.47
N ILE A 78 -5.84 -3.74 -12.51
CA ILE A 78 -5.38 -2.73 -11.55
C ILE A 78 -5.45 -3.30 -10.15
N ALA A 79 -4.36 -3.18 -9.39
CA ALA A 79 -4.34 -3.48 -7.97
C ALA A 79 -4.55 -2.19 -7.18
N ARG A 80 -5.42 -2.23 -6.19
CA ARG A 80 -5.59 -1.17 -5.21
C ARG A 80 -5.18 -1.71 -3.85
N ILE A 81 -4.27 -1.04 -3.21
CA ILE A 81 -3.73 -1.44 -1.91
C ILE A 81 -4.06 -0.33 -0.92
N GLU A 82 -4.61 -0.73 0.24
CA GLU A 82 -5.02 0.21 1.27
C GLU A 82 -4.40 -0.20 2.59
N VAL A 83 -3.83 0.76 3.29
CA VAL A 83 -3.31 0.57 4.65
C VAL A 83 -4.10 1.49 5.57
N THR A 84 -4.81 0.89 6.52
CA THR A 84 -5.64 1.61 7.47
C THR A 84 -5.01 1.53 8.85
N ASP A 85 -4.94 2.65 9.56
CA ASP A 85 -4.53 2.69 10.95
C ASP A 85 -5.56 3.45 11.79
N ASP A 86 -5.47 3.31 13.11
CA ASP A 86 -6.37 3.95 14.06
C ASP A 86 -5.68 5.07 14.85
N GLY A 87 -4.46 5.41 14.47
CA GLY A 87 -3.65 6.37 15.20
C GLY A 87 -3.97 7.82 14.88
N PRO A 88 -3.55 8.74 15.75
CA PRO A 88 -3.67 10.17 15.49
C PRO A 88 -2.62 10.61 14.46
N GLY A 89 -2.81 11.80 13.92
CA GLY A 89 -1.85 12.43 13.05
C GLY A 89 -2.21 12.35 11.58
N ASP A 90 -1.76 13.34 10.84
CA ASP A 90 -2.00 13.43 9.40
C ASP A 90 -0.80 12.87 8.64
N PRO A 91 -1.04 12.12 7.57
CA PRO A 91 0.05 11.74 6.68
C PRO A 91 0.57 12.99 5.98
N VAL A 92 1.88 13.10 5.88
CA VAL A 92 2.53 14.23 5.24
C VAL A 92 3.46 13.69 4.16
N LEU A 93 3.34 14.27 2.96
CA LEU A 93 4.30 14.02 1.90
C LEU A 93 5.60 14.73 2.25
N ARG A 94 6.67 13.96 2.43
CA ARG A 94 7.96 14.51 2.87
C ARG A 94 9.06 14.09 1.93
N ASP A 95 10.07 14.93 1.83
CA ASP A 95 11.31 14.52 1.21
C ASP A 95 11.97 13.42 2.04
N PRO A 96 12.63 12.45 1.39
CA PRO A 96 13.35 11.41 2.11
C PRO A 96 14.42 12.00 3.02
N GLY A 97 14.49 11.50 4.23
CA GLY A 97 15.48 11.93 5.20
C GLY A 97 16.04 10.76 5.99
N PRO A 98 17.06 10.99 6.81
CA PRO A 98 17.71 9.91 7.54
C PRO A 98 16.81 9.21 8.56
N ALA A 99 15.74 9.87 9.00
CA ALA A 99 14.81 9.29 9.96
C ALA A 99 13.72 8.44 9.29
N GLY A 100 13.79 8.24 7.99
CA GLY A 100 12.74 7.54 7.24
C GLY A 100 11.71 8.52 6.71
N GLY A 101 10.51 8.05 6.44
CA GLY A 101 9.44 8.91 5.91
C GLY A 101 9.36 8.90 4.40
N TYR A 102 9.76 7.79 3.80
CA TYR A 102 9.72 7.64 2.34
C TYR A 102 8.36 7.25 1.80
N GLY A 103 7.43 6.82 2.65
CA GLY A 103 6.21 6.16 2.23
C GLY A 103 5.39 6.93 1.22
N LEU A 104 4.96 8.15 1.56
CA LEU A 104 4.14 8.93 0.65
C LEU A 104 4.93 9.46 -0.54
N TRP A 105 6.19 9.77 -0.35
CA TRP A 105 7.06 10.20 -1.45
C TRP A 105 7.24 9.10 -2.49
N LEU A 106 7.51 7.87 -2.03
CA LEU A 106 7.61 6.71 -2.93
C LEU A 106 6.28 6.41 -3.60
N THR A 107 5.19 6.50 -2.85
CA THR A 107 3.86 6.27 -3.40
C THR A 107 3.54 7.27 -4.50
N ASP A 108 3.88 8.54 -4.29
CA ASP A 108 3.68 9.56 -5.31
C ASP A 108 4.48 9.28 -6.58
N MET A 109 5.68 8.72 -6.43
CA MET A 109 6.52 8.39 -7.57
C MET A 109 6.08 7.13 -8.32
N LEU A 110 5.66 6.10 -7.60
CA LEU A 110 5.49 4.75 -8.15
C LEU A 110 4.03 4.40 -8.45
N ALA A 111 3.09 4.97 -7.72
CA ALA A 111 1.69 4.63 -7.87
C ALA A 111 1.09 5.30 -9.11
N GLN A 112 0.10 4.64 -9.69
CA GLN A 112 -0.70 5.22 -10.76
C GLN A 112 -1.58 6.35 -10.20
N SER A 113 -2.16 6.11 -9.04
CA SER A 113 -2.91 7.11 -8.27
C SER A 113 -2.81 6.76 -6.80
N TRP A 114 -3.02 7.74 -5.92
CA TRP A 114 -3.02 7.48 -4.49
C TRP A 114 -3.77 8.59 -3.77
N GLY A 115 -4.15 8.33 -2.55
CA GLY A 115 -4.83 9.31 -1.72
C GLY A 115 -4.91 8.89 -0.27
N VAL A 116 -5.49 9.77 0.52
CA VAL A 116 -5.69 9.57 1.95
C VAL A 116 -7.15 9.81 2.27
N ILE A 117 -7.74 8.90 3.03
CA ILE A 117 -9.12 9.01 3.49
C ILE A 117 -9.08 9.06 5.02
N PRO A 118 -9.38 10.21 5.64
CA PRO A 118 -9.46 10.26 7.11
C PRO A 118 -10.66 9.45 7.60
N ALA A 119 -10.49 8.81 8.75
CA ALA A 119 -11.59 8.08 9.37
C ALA A 119 -12.54 9.07 10.05
N ALA A 120 -13.79 8.65 10.22
CA ALA A 120 -14.74 9.44 10.99
C ALA A 120 -14.26 9.55 12.45
N GLY A 121 -14.43 10.73 13.06
CA GLY A 121 -14.09 10.94 14.45
C GLY A 121 -12.63 11.32 14.71
N ASP A 122 -11.93 11.79 13.73
CA ASP A 122 -10.57 12.36 13.84
C ASP A 122 -9.49 11.38 14.29
N ARG A 123 -9.76 10.08 14.29
CA ARG A 123 -8.76 9.08 14.63
C ARG A 123 -8.66 8.06 13.53
N GLY A 124 -7.45 7.93 13.02
CA GLY A 124 -7.17 6.96 11.99
C GLY A 124 -7.35 7.49 10.58
N LYS A 125 -6.86 6.73 9.66
CA LYS A 125 -6.89 7.07 8.25
C LYS A 125 -6.63 5.83 7.42
N THR A 126 -6.97 5.92 6.14
CA THR A 126 -6.60 4.94 5.13
C THR A 126 -5.76 5.65 4.09
N VAL A 127 -4.57 5.14 3.84
CA VAL A 127 -3.76 5.55 2.69
C VAL A 127 -3.91 4.47 1.65
N TRP A 128 -4.25 4.86 0.42
CA TRP A 128 -4.46 3.89 -0.66
C TRP A 128 -3.62 4.28 -1.87
N PHE A 129 -3.29 3.29 -2.66
CA PHE A 129 -2.65 3.52 -3.96
C PHE A 129 -3.10 2.45 -4.95
N THR A 130 -3.02 2.80 -6.24
CA THR A 130 -3.27 1.87 -7.33
C THR A 130 -2.03 1.68 -8.16
N ILE A 131 -1.90 0.49 -8.74
CA ILE A 131 -0.78 0.14 -9.58
C ILE A 131 -1.25 -0.87 -10.62
N SER A 132 -0.77 -0.73 -11.86
CA SER A 132 -1.13 -1.66 -12.92
C SER A 132 -0.41 -2.99 -12.73
N LEU A 133 -1.13 -4.09 -12.89
CA LEU A 133 -0.53 -5.43 -12.84
C LEU A 133 0.52 -5.64 -13.92
N SER A 134 0.36 -4.97 -15.06
CA SER A 134 1.31 -5.04 -16.16
C SER A 134 2.36 -3.92 -16.11
N GLY A 135 2.45 -3.21 -15.00
CA GLY A 135 3.35 -2.07 -14.86
C GLY A 135 4.81 -2.42 -15.11
N SER A 136 5.54 -1.44 -15.57
CA SER A 136 6.96 -1.56 -15.84
C SER A 136 7.68 -0.29 -15.38
N ARG A 137 9.00 -0.27 -15.52
CA ARG A 137 9.83 0.85 -15.10
C ARG A 137 9.61 2.09 -15.94
N GLN A 138 8.50 2.78 -15.74
CA GLN A 138 8.21 4.03 -16.46
C GLN A 138 8.07 5.24 -15.53
N PHE A 139 8.34 5.05 -14.25
CA PHE A 139 8.24 6.15 -13.31
C PHE A 139 9.23 7.28 -13.60
N THR A 140 10.33 6.99 -14.29
CA THR A 140 11.32 8.00 -14.63
C THR A 140 10.75 9.11 -15.51
N SER A 141 9.73 8.82 -16.30
CA SER A 141 9.10 9.86 -17.13
C SER A 141 8.38 10.91 -16.30
N ARG A 142 7.95 10.56 -15.08
CA ARG A 142 7.34 11.53 -14.17
C ARG A 142 8.34 12.49 -13.56
N LEU A 143 9.60 12.05 -13.44
CA LEU A 143 10.65 12.87 -12.87
C LEU A 143 11.22 13.87 -13.87
N VAL A 144 11.02 13.60 -15.15
CA VAL A 144 11.61 14.41 -16.23
C VAL A 144 10.62 15.45 -16.74
N SER A 145 9.35 15.28 -16.49
CA SER A 145 8.31 16.19 -17.00
C SER A 145 8.17 17.50 -16.20
#